data_818107fef21af513b707a3e36763fc5b
#
_entry.id   818107fef21af513b707a3e36763fc5b
#
_cell.length_a   1.000
_cell.length_b   1.000
_cell.length_c   1.000
_cell.angle_alpha   90.00
_cell.angle_beta   90.00
_cell.angle_gamma   90.00
#
_symmetry.space_group_name_H-M   'P 1'
#
loop_
_entity.id
_entity.type
_entity.pdbx_description
1 polymer ?
#
loop_
_entity_poly.entity_id
_entity_poly.type
_entity_poly.pdbx_seq_one_letter_code
_entity_poly.pdbx_strand_id
1 'polypeptide(L)'
;MTLVNSFDRNRTGIAYFSMEIALESDIPTYAGGLGVLAGDTVRSAADLKVPLVAVSLVSRKGYFTQKLSAKGEQTELPSDWDPSKRAEELPVRVTVKIEDRDVQVRAYQYLVTSPKGGSVPVLLLDTDLKENHPSDREITHYLYGGDLEYRLKQEIVLGVGGVRVLNALGFRIRRYHMNEGHSALLSLELLRENQLDAQRVKRMCIFTTHTPVEAAFDKFDHNMVNRILGDLVPKDLIRQYGGADRLNMTMLALNLSDYINGVSKRYGEYSTSLFPGYKVHAITNGVHSFTWTCEHFKRLYDRYLPGWADEPSLLTRVGIIPDKEILEAHREAKEDLLTCVRTMTGIQMDPRVLTIGFARRATGYKRPNLIFSDVDRLKKIARRWGLQIIFAGKSHPKDETGKLIIKQIFQNMEELKDDIKMVYLENYDLALSKLMVSGVDVWLNTPQPPMEASGTSGMKAAHNGVLNFSVLDGWWVEGWIEDVTGWSIGPHPHENVDPDERRLQEKEDLYNKLNYIICPTYYDRVDAWADMMQNSIGILASYFNSHRMMRRYVTDAYL
;
A
#
# COMPACT_ATOMS: atom_id res chain seq x y z
N MET A 1 -6.44 34.24 0.65
CA MET A 1 -7.15 33.79 1.88
C MET A 1 -6.62 32.40 2.17
N THR A 2 -5.74 32.28 3.15
CA THR A 2 -4.91 31.10 3.39
C THR A 2 -5.79 29.90 3.79
N LEU A 3 -5.72 28.77 3.06
CA LEU A 3 -6.46 27.52 3.30
C LEU A 3 -6.28 26.93 4.71
N VAL A 4 -5.29 27.40 5.47
CA VAL A 4 -5.04 27.09 6.88
C VAL A 4 -6.25 27.40 7.79
N ASN A 5 -7.19 28.24 7.37
CA ASN A 5 -8.37 28.62 8.14
C ASN A 5 -9.55 27.64 8.05
N SER A 6 -9.49 26.60 7.20
CA SER A 6 -10.60 25.64 7.05
C SER A 6 -10.55 24.45 8.02
N PHE A 7 -9.40 24.19 8.66
CA PHE A 7 -9.28 23.16 9.69
C PHE A 7 -9.48 23.81 11.07
N ASP A 8 -10.50 23.39 11.80
CA ASP A 8 -10.71 23.87 13.17
C ASP A 8 -9.59 23.35 14.10
N ARG A 9 -8.51 24.15 14.22
CA ARG A 9 -7.34 23.86 15.04
C ARG A 9 -7.68 23.69 16.53
N ASN A 10 -8.85 24.14 16.95
CA ASN A 10 -9.32 23.99 18.33
C ASN A 10 -9.91 22.60 18.61
N ARG A 11 -10.24 21.80 17.58
CA ARG A 11 -10.64 20.41 17.77
C ARG A 11 -9.45 19.56 18.14
N THR A 12 -9.62 18.76 19.17
CA THR A 12 -8.65 17.73 19.55
C THR A 12 -8.62 16.67 18.45
N GLY A 13 -7.47 16.55 17.78
CA GLY A 13 -7.34 15.75 16.57
C GLY A 13 -6.51 14.49 16.75
N ILE A 14 -6.44 13.76 15.63
CA ILE A 14 -5.57 12.60 15.43
C ILE A 14 -4.47 13.01 14.45
N ALA A 15 -3.21 12.73 14.80
CA ALA A 15 -2.08 12.87 13.90
C ALA A 15 -1.68 11.51 13.35
N TYR A 16 -1.74 11.35 12.03
CA TYR A 16 -1.39 10.11 11.31
C TYR A 16 -0.04 10.28 10.63
N PHE A 17 0.97 9.52 11.07
CA PHE A 17 2.33 9.58 10.58
C PHE A 17 2.63 8.42 9.65
N SER A 18 3.14 8.72 8.47
CA SER A 18 3.54 7.71 7.49
C SER A 18 4.77 8.19 6.70
N MET A 19 5.76 7.31 6.50
CA MET A 19 6.95 7.62 5.69
C MET A 19 6.58 7.92 4.23
N GLU A 20 5.52 7.31 3.73
CA GLU A 20 5.02 7.47 2.38
C GLU A 20 3.51 7.67 2.36
N ILE A 21 3.02 8.45 1.39
CA ILE A 21 1.59 8.69 1.19
C ILE A 21 1.28 8.95 -0.29
N ALA A 22 0.33 8.21 -0.85
CA ALA A 22 -0.08 8.35 -2.24
C ALA A 22 -1.25 9.33 -2.36
N LEU A 23 -0.97 10.52 -2.83
CA LEU A 23 -1.95 11.61 -3.02
C LEU A 23 -2.45 11.65 -4.46
N GLU A 24 -1.58 12.01 -5.40
CA GLU A 24 -1.85 12.09 -6.82
C GLU A 24 -0.75 11.38 -7.61
N SER A 25 -1.01 11.09 -8.90
CA SER A 25 -0.02 10.40 -9.74
C SER A 25 1.26 11.21 -9.99
N ASP A 26 1.15 12.53 -9.97
CA ASP A 26 2.26 13.48 -10.16
C ASP A 26 2.90 13.96 -8.84
N ILE A 27 2.47 13.40 -7.71
CA ILE A 27 3.08 13.64 -6.38
C ILE A 27 3.79 12.35 -5.95
N PRO A 28 5.11 12.23 -6.17
CA PRO A 28 5.82 10.95 -6.02
C PRO A 28 6.24 10.65 -4.56
N THR A 29 5.35 10.93 -3.61
CA THR A 29 5.55 10.72 -2.16
C THR A 29 5.21 9.30 -1.70
N TYR A 30 5.18 8.31 -2.62
CA TYR A 30 4.88 6.91 -2.32
C TYR A 30 5.75 5.96 -3.15
N ALA A 31 5.99 4.77 -2.61
CA ALA A 31 6.74 3.71 -3.27
C ALA A 31 5.88 2.47 -3.54
N GLY A 32 4.91 2.19 -2.68
CA GLY A 32 4.15 0.95 -2.76
C GLY A 32 2.84 0.96 -1.96
N GLY A 33 2.45 -0.25 -1.53
CA GLY A 33 1.17 -0.50 -0.87
C GLY A 33 0.95 0.29 0.41
N LEU A 34 2.00 0.53 1.19
CA LEU A 34 1.92 1.28 2.45
C LEU A 34 1.48 2.73 2.19
N GLY A 35 2.10 3.41 1.21
CA GLY A 35 1.74 4.77 0.85
C GLY A 35 0.37 4.88 0.20
N VAL A 36 -0.01 3.87 -0.60
CA VAL A 36 -1.35 3.81 -1.20
C VAL A 36 -2.41 3.65 -0.12
N LEU A 37 -2.20 2.78 0.87
CA LEU A 37 -3.10 2.64 2.01
C LEU A 37 -3.19 3.93 2.83
N ALA A 38 -2.08 4.62 3.07
CA ALA A 38 -2.08 5.92 3.75
C ALA A 38 -2.92 6.94 2.98
N GLY A 39 -2.81 6.98 1.64
CA GLY A 39 -3.66 7.80 0.79
C GLY A 39 -5.14 7.45 0.89
N ASP A 40 -5.50 6.18 0.89
CA ASP A 40 -6.88 5.72 1.06
C ASP A 40 -7.42 6.05 2.46
N THR A 41 -6.57 5.96 3.49
CA THR A 41 -6.89 6.32 4.87
C THR A 41 -7.26 7.79 4.99
N VAL A 42 -6.46 8.70 4.43
CA VAL A 42 -6.74 10.14 4.53
C VAL A 42 -7.97 10.56 3.71
N ARG A 43 -8.23 9.92 2.57
CA ARG A 43 -9.46 10.16 1.78
C ARG A 43 -10.69 9.72 2.57
N SER A 44 -10.67 8.54 3.16
CA SER A 44 -11.79 8.07 3.99
C SER A 44 -11.97 8.91 5.26
N ALA A 45 -10.88 9.41 5.85
CA ALA A 45 -10.97 10.34 6.98
C ALA A 45 -11.63 11.67 6.56
N ALA A 46 -11.35 12.18 5.34
CA ALA A 46 -12.01 13.35 4.79
C ALA A 46 -13.51 13.10 4.56
N ASP A 47 -13.88 11.97 3.93
CA ASP A 47 -15.28 11.60 3.67
C ASP A 47 -16.09 11.47 4.95
N LEU A 48 -15.51 10.86 5.97
CA LEU A 48 -16.15 10.63 7.28
C LEU A 48 -15.99 11.81 8.24
N LYS A 49 -15.34 12.90 7.82
CA LYS A 49 -15.07 14.10 8.63
C LYS A 49 -14.36 13.80 9.95
N VAL A 50 -13.45 12.81 9.93
CA VAL A 50 -12.60 12.50 11.08
C VAL A 50 -11.60 13.64 11.29
N PRO A 51 -11.41 14.17 12.51
CA PRO A 51 -10.50 15.27 12.78
C PRO A 51 -9.05 14.78 12.74
N LEU A 52 -8.54 14.50 11.52
CA LEU A 52 -7.23 13.92 11.27
C LEU A 52 -6.32 14.90 10.53
N VAL A 53 -5.06 14.95 10.90
CA VAL A 53 -3.96 15.56 10.14
C VAL A 53 -2.93 14.49 9.83
N ALA A 54 -2.47 14.41 8.59
CA ALA A 54 -1.42 13.48 8.21
C ALA A 54 -0.05 14.17 8.13
N VAL A 55 1.01 13.45 8.47
CA VAL A 55 2.40 13.92 8.41
C VAL A 55 3.21 12.91 7.61
N SER A 56 3.94 13.41 6.61
CA SER A 56 4.84 12.62 5.76
C SER A 56 6.05 13.46 5.32
N LEU A 57 6.94 12.87 4.56
CA LEU A 57 8.08 13.58 3.95
C LEU A 57 7.73 14.03 2.53
N VAL A 58 8.33 15.13 2.08
CA VAL A 58 8.08 15.72 0.76
C VAL A 58 8.61 14.86 -0.39
N SER A 59 9.68 14.10 -0.17
CA SER A 59 10.34 13.24 -1.15
C SER A 59 10.53 13.92 -2.52
N ARG A 60 11.35 15.00 -2.57
CA ARG A 60 11.51 15.88 -3.74
C ARG A 60 11.93 15.16 -5.02
N LYS A 61 12.64 14.04 -4.90
CA LYS A 61 13.10 13.19 -6.00
C LYS A 61 12.34 11.86 -6.07
N GLY A 62 11.28 11.73 -5.27
CA GLY A 62 10.40 10.57 -5.22
C GLY A 62 11.09 9.27 -4.85
N TYR A 63 10.44 8.15 -5.18
CA TYR A 63 11.05 6.83 -5.10
C TYR A 63 11.99 6.61 -6.28
N PHE A 64 11.49 6.42 -7.47
CA PHE A 64 12.16 6.51 -8.77
C PHE A 64 11.20 6.30 -9.92
N THR A 65 11.58 6.79 -11.11
CA THR A 65 10.97 6.43 -12.39
C THR A 65 11.69 5.22 -12.96
N GLN A 66 10.96 4.15 -13.22
CA GLN A 66 11.49 2.90 -13.78
C GLN A 66 11.59 2.99 -15.30
N LYS A 67 12.76 2.61 -15.84
CA LYS A 67 12.94 2.26 -17.24
C LYS A 67 13.40 0.83 -17.37
N LEU A 68 12.90 0.13 -18.40
CA LEU A 68 13.25 -1.26 -18.67
C LEU A 68 13.89 -1.39 -20.05
N SER A 69 14.98 -2.14 -20.12
CA SER A 69 15.56 -2.55 -21.41
C SER A 69 14.69 -3.63 -22.08
N ALA A 70 14.95 -3.91 -23.35
CA ALA A 70 14.30 -5.03 -24.06
C ALA A 70 14.56 -6.42 -23.43
N LYS A 71 15.52 -6.51 -22.49
CA LYS A 71 15.84 -7.73 -21.74
C LYS A 71 15.36 -7.67 -20.28
N GLY A 72 14.54 -6.68 -19.91
CA GLY A 72 14.02 -6.51 -18.56
C GLY A 72 15.03 -5.98 -17.55
N GLU A 73 16.09 -5.30 -18.00
CA GLU A 73 17.02 -4.64 -17.08
C GLU A 73 16.43 -3.33 -16.58
N GLN A 74 16.30 -3.21 -15.26
CA GLN A 74 15.75 -2.02 -14.63
C GLN A 74 16.82 -0.94 -14.48
N THR A 75 16.47 0.28 -14.88
CA THR A 75 17.20 1.53 -14.60
C THR A 75 16.32 2.45 -13.78
N GLU A 76 16.87 3.04 -12.74
CA GLU A 76 16.18 3.97 -11.85
C GLU A 76 16.56 5.41 -12.17
N LEU A 77 15.56 6.24 -12.45
CA LEU A 77 15.71 7.68 -12.68
C LEU A 77 15.02 8.47 -11.57
N PRO A 78 15.51 9.67 -11.20
CA PRO A 78 14.79 10.54 -10.26
C PRO A 78 13.38 10.86 -10.74
N SER A 79 12.44 10.94 -9.80
CA SER A 79 11.07 11.42 -10.03
C SER A 79 10.92 12.84 -9.47
N ASP A 80 11.66 13.79 -10.06
CA ASP A 80 11.70 15.17 -9.58
C ASP A 80 10.33 15.84 -9.66
N TRP A 81 9.95 16.55 -8.62
CA TRP A 81 8.76 17.37 -8.60
C TRP A 81 8.96 18.62 -7.74
N ASP A 82 8.13 19.63 -8.00
CA ASP A 82 8.15 20.90 -7.26
C ASP A 82 6.94 20.95 -6.32
N PRO A 83 7.15 20.81 -4.98
CA PRO A 83 6.06 20.86 -4.02
C PRO A 83 5.21 22.13 -4.09
N SER A 84 5.80 23.28 -4.43
CA SER A 84 5.10 24.56 -4.48
C SER A 84 4.02 24.63 -5.56
N LYS A 85 4.06 23.73 -6.56
CA LYS A 85 3.04 23.65 -7.61
C LYS A 85 1.78 22.90 -7.19
N ARG A 86 1.86 22.10 -6.13
CA ARG A 86 0.78 21.18 -5.71
C ARG A 86 0.38 21.37 -4.24
N ALA A 87 1.20 22.03 -3.44
CA ALA A 87 1.00 22.19 -2.00
C ALA A 87 1.40 23.61 -1.56
N GLU A 88 0.77 24.11 -0.53
CA GLU A 88 1.03 25.44 0.04
C GLU A 88 2.19 25.35 1.05
N GLU A 89 3.21 26.19 0.91
CA GLU A 89 4.25 26.32 1.92
C GLU A 89 3.70 27.02 3.16
N LEU A 90 3.82 26.39 4.33
CA LEU A 90 3.33 26.94 5.58
C LEU A 90 4.35 27.89 6.23
N PRO A 91 3.87 28.95 6.97
CA PRO A 91 4.74 29.97 7.53
C PRO A 91 5.43 29.52 8.84
N VAL A 92 5.77 28.22 8.97
CA VAL A 92 6.42 27.68 10.16
C VAL A 92 7.78 27.07 9.79
N ARG A 93 8.71 27.22 10.71
CA ARG A 93 10.01 26.54 10.69
C ARG A 93 10.24 25.95 12.07
N VAL A 94 10.68 24.72 12.11
CA VAL A 94 11.09 24.06 13.34
C VAL A 94 12.50 23.53 13.18
N THR A 95 13.20 23.39 14.29
CA THR A 95 14.56 22.88 14.32
C THR A 95 14.58 21.45 14.85
N VAL A 96 15.28 20.55 14.19
CA VAL A 96 15.67 19.23 14.73
C VAL A 96 17.18 19.14 14.82
N LYS A 97 17.71 18.50 15.87
CA LYS A 97 19.16 18.24 15.94
C LYS A 97 19.50 16.97 15.21
N ILE A 98 20.49 17.04 14.31
CA ILE A 98 21.05 15.91 13.58
C ILE A 98 22.57 16.08 13.54
N GLU A 99 23.32 15.14 14.12
CA GLU A 99 24.79 15.20 14.21
C GLU A 99 25.28 16.53 14.82
N ASP A 100 24.65 16.94 15.92
CA ASP A 100 24.89 18.22 16.64
C ASP A 100 24.63 19.49 15.84
N ARG A 101 24.12 19.39 14.60
CA ARG A 101 23.70 20.55 13.81
C ARG A 101 22.20 20.81 14.00
N ASP A 102 21.85 22.09 13.97
CA ASP A 102 20.48 22.55 13.95
C ASP A 102 19.94 22.52 12.50
N VAL A 103 19.10 21.52 12.21
CA VAL A 103 18.49 21.33 10.89
C VAL A 103 17.10 21.95 10.90
N GLN A 104 16.87 22.95 10.03
CA GLN A 104 15.59 23.59 9.85
C GLN A 104 14.66 22.72 9.01
N VAL A 105 13.42 22.57 9.47
CA VAL A 105 12.37 21.82 8.77
C VAL A 105 11.20 22.75 8.49
N ARG A 106 10.80 22.86 7.22
CA ARG A 106 9.54 23.48 6.81
C ARG A 106 8.49 22.43 6.50
N ALA A 107 7.25 22.85 6.31
CA ALA A 107 6.16 22.00 5.89
C ALA A 107 5.42 22.61 4.71
N TYR A 108 5.04 21.76 3.75
CA TYR A 108 4.04 22.05 2.74
C TYR A 108 2.73 21.39 3.13
N GLN A 109 1.60 22.06 2.90
CA GLN A 109 0.27 21.49 3.11
C GLN A 109 -0.37 21.11 1.78
N TYR A 110 -0.70 19.84 1.61
CA TYR A 110 -1.65 19.36 0.60
C TYR A 110 -2.98 19.08 1.28
N LEU A 111 -4.08 19.60 0.72
CA LEU A 111 -5.42 19.41 1.31
C LEU A 111 -6.18 18.33 0.55
N VAL A 112 -6.39 17.18 1.20
CA VAL A 112 -7.31 16.15 0.69
C VAL A 112 -8.73 16.58 1.03
N THR A 113 -9.56 16.75 0.01
CA THR A 113 -10.95 17.21 0.15
C THR A 113 -11.92 16.13 -0.27
N SER A 114 -13.03 16.03 0.45
CA SER A 114 -14.19 15.22 0.10
C SER A 114 -15.26 16.06 -0.59
N PRO A 115 -15.97 15.55 -1.59
CA PRO A 115 -17.17 16.21 -2.14
C PRO A 115 -18.22 16.57 -1.08
N LYS A 116 -18.18 15.91 0.09
CA LYS A 116 -19.07 16.16 1.24
C LYS A 116 -18.62 17.32 2.14
N GLY A 117 -17.58 18.03 1.77
CA GLY A 117 -17.06 19.17 2.53
C GLY A 117 -16.18 18.81 3.74
N GLY A 118 -15.80 17.52 3.89
CA GLY A 118 -14.72 17.13 4.80
C GLY A 118 -13.35 17.38 4.18
N SER A 119 -12.34 17.57 5.00
CA SER A 119 -10.96 17.73 4.53
C SER A 119 -9.94 17.22 5.54
N VAL A 120 -8.80 16.75 5.03
CA VAL A 120 -7.64 16.32 5.82
C VAL A 120 -6.40 17.03 5.30
N PRO A 121 -5.74 17.86 6.12
CA PRO A 121 -4.45 18.43 5.77
C PRO A 121 -3.37 17.34 5.83
N VAL A 122 -2.55 17.25 4.79
CA VAL A 122 -1.35 16.42 4.72
C VAL A 122 -0.14 17.33 4.76
N LEU A 123 0.66 17.22 5.81
CA LEU A 123 1.86 18.01 6.01
C LEU A 123 3.07 17.24 5.46
N LEU A 124 3.70 17.80 4.43
CA LEU A 124 4.88 17.24 3.78
C LEU A 124 6.12 17.98 4.30
N LEU A 125 6.93 17.30 5.09
CA LEU A 125 8.10 17.88 5.74
C LEU A 125 9.28 17.95 4.77
N ASP A 126 10.03 19.05 4.82
CA ASP A 126 11.11 19.34 3.89
C ASP A 126 12.30 20.01 4.59
N THR A 127 13.50 19.50 4.34
CA THR A 127 14.75 20.05 4.85
C THR A 127 15.55 20.80 3.79
N ASP A 128 15.10 20.89 2.53
CA ASP A 128 15.81 21.61 1.47
C ASP A 128 15.68 23.13 1.63
N LEU A 129 16.33 23.66 2.66
CA LEU A 129 16.41 25.08 2.99
C LEU A 129 17.86 25.57 2.86
N LYS A 130 18.04 26.80 2.38
CA LYS A 130 19.39 27.37 2.16
C LYS A 130 20.20 27.53 3.46
N GLU A 131 19.50 27.63 4.58
CA GLU A 131 20.05 27.75 5.91
C GLU A 131 20.68 26.46 6.42
N ASN A 132 20.27 25.31 5.87
CA ASN A 132 20.78 24.00 6.23
C ASN A 132 22.10 23.69 5.52
N HIS A 133 22.94 22.88 6.21
CA HIS A 133 24.13 22.33 5.58
C HIS A 133 23.73 21.52 4.32
N PRO A 134 24.55 21.53 3.24
CA PRO A 134 24.20 20.84 1.99
C PRO A 134 23.75 19.39 2.16
N SER A 135 24.42 18.59 3.01
CA SER A 135 24.02 17.20 3.28
C SER A 135 22.68 17.07 4.00
N ASP A 136 22.29 18.05 4.83
CA ASP A 136 21.05 18.03 5.58
C ASP A 136 19.86 18.44 4.69
N ARG A 137 20.12 19.26 3.65
CA ARG A 137 19.12 19.62 2.65
C ARG A 137 18.63 18.41 1.87
N GLU A 138 19.45 17.39 1.71
CA GLU A 138 19.15 16.21 0.91
C GLU A 138 18.34 15.13 1.68
N ILE A 139 18.17 15.25 3.01
CA ILE A 139 17.50 14.24 3.84
C ILE A 139 16.10 13.88 3.32
N THR A 140 15.36 14.86 2.78
CA THR A 140 14.01 14.65 2.27
C THR A 140 13.95 14.54 0.73
N HIS A 141 15.04 14.21 0.05
CA HIS A 141 15.05 14.07 -1.41
C HIS A 141 14.47 12.73 -1.86
N TYR A 142 15.05 11.60 -1.45
CA TYR A 142 14.69 10.28 -1.96
C TYR A 142 13.88 9.49 -0.94
N LEU A 143 12.71 9.01 -1.34
CA LEU A 143 11.93 8.08 -0.54
C LEU A 143 12.63 6.71 -0.49
N TYR A 144 12.90 6.22 0.72
CA TYR A 144 13.64 4.98 0.95
C TYR A 144 15.04 4.92 0.32
N GLY A 145 15.62 6.08 0.04
CA GLY A 145 16.99 6.18 -0.52
C GLY A 145 18.09 6.00 0.52
N GLY A 146 19.34 6.09 0.04
CA GLY A 146 20.52 6.14 0.88
C GLY A 146 20.86 4.84 1.63
N ASP A 147 21.56 5.01 2.73
CA ASP A 147 21.98 3.98 3.69
C ASP A 147 21.17 4.06 5.00
N LEU A 148 21.61 3.33 6.03
CA LEU A 148 20.98 3.36 7.35
C LEU A 148 21.07 4.73 8.04
N GLU A 149 22.16 5.49 7.79
CA GLU A 149 22.27 6.85 8.36
C GLU A 149 21.25 7.79 7.73
N TYR A 150 21.13 7.75 6.41
CA TYR A 150 20.14 8.53 5.67
C TYR A 150 18.71 8.17 6.14
N ARG A 151 18.43 6.89 6.33
CA ARG A 151 17.15 6.40 6.85
C ARG A 151 16.87 6.96 8.24
N LEU A 152 17.83 6.85 9.19
CA LEU A 152 17.64 7.38 10.54
C LEU A 152 17.39 8.89 10.53
N LYS A 153 18.10 9.65 9.71
CA LYS A 153 17.88 11.10 9.54
C LYS A 153 16.47 11.41 9.02
N GLN A 154 15.96 10.64 8.06
CA GLN A 154 14.57 10.76 7.58
C GLN A 154 13.55 10.50 8.70
N GLU A 155 13.78 9.47 9.50
CA GLU A 155 12.87 9.11 10.61
C GLU A 155 12.91 10.13 11.75
N ILE A 156 14.04 10.80 11.99
CA ILE A 156 14.13 11.95 12.91
C ILE A 156 13.29 13.11 12.37
N VAL A 157 13.44 13.46 11.09
CA VAL A 157 12.65 14.55 10.50
C VAL A 157 11.17 14.21 10.55
N LEU A 158 10.78 12.99 10.20
CA LEU A 158 9.38 12.55 10.23
C LEU A 158 8.82 12.58 11.65
N GLY A 159 9.43 11.85 12.58
CA GLY A 159 8.91 11.66 13.93
C GLY A 159 9.06 12.92 14.79
N VAL A 160 10.30 13.36 15.03
CA VAL A 160 10.60 14.51 15.90
C VAL A 160 10.17 15.81 15.22
N GLY A 161 10.57 16.02 13.97
CA GLY A 161 10.20 17.21 13.19
C GLY A 161 8.69 17.35 13.02
N GLY A 162 8.00 16.23 12.74
CA GLY A 162 6.54 16.22 12.58
C GLY A 162 5.78 16.66 13.83
N VAL A 163 6.16 16.16 15.01
CA VAL A 163 5.55 16.59 16.30
C VAL A 163 5.78 18.10 16.50
N ARG A 164 7.00 18.58 16.29
CA ARG A 164 7.33 20.02 16.43
C ARG A 164 6.57 20.91 15.47
N VAL A 165 6.39 20.46 14.21
CA VAL A 165 5.60 21.19 13.20
C VAL A 165 4.13 21.27 13.61
N LEU A 166 3.54 20.16 14.08
CA LEU A 166 2.15 20.14 14.58
C LEU A 166 1.97 21.12 15.75
N ASN A 167 2.89 21.15 16.71
CA ASN A 167 2.86 22.07 17.84
C ASN A 167 3.02 23.53 17.39
N ALA A 168 3.97 23.82 16.50
CA ALA A 168 4.20 25.18 15.97
C ALA A 168 3.00 25.72 15.17
N LEU A 169 2.24 24.83 14.53
CA LEU A 169 0.99 25.15 13.83
C LEU A 169 -0.22 25.28 14.78
N GLY A 170 -0.06 24.93 16.07
CA GLY A 170 -1.11 25.03 17.08
C GLY A 170 -2.13 23.88 17.03
N PHE A 171 -1.79 22.73 16.43
CA PHE A 171 -2.65 21.56 16.50
C PHE A 171 -2.71 20.99 17.92
N ARG A 172 -3.92 20.64 18.36
CA ARG A 172 -4.14 19.92 19.61
C ARG A 172 -4.33 18.44 19.30
N ILE A 173 -3.28 17.64 19.49
CA ILE A 173 -3.31 16.21 19.16
C ILE A 173 -3.55 15.39 20.42
N ARG A 174 -4.57 14.52 20.35
CA ARG A 174 -4.90 13.56 21.41
C ARG A 174 -4.29 12.19 21.13
N ARG A 175 -4.27 11.78 19.86
CA ARG A 175 -3.76 10.47 19.41
C ARG A 175 -2.74 10.64 18.29
N TYR A 176 -1.61 9.99 18.43
CA TYR A 176 -0.54 9.92 17.44
C TYR A 176 -0.52 8.50 16.85
N HIS A 177 -0.92 8.35 15.61
CA HIS A 177 -1.00 7.07 14.94
C HIS A 177 0.24 6.86 14.07
N MET A 178 1.06 5.87 14.43
CA MET A 178 2.24 5.44 13.70
C MET A 178 1.87 4.37 12.68
N ASN A 179 1.94 4.72 11.40
CA ASN A 179 1.77 3.78 10.29
C ASN A 179 3.14 3.16 9.96
N GLU A 180 3.43 2.02 10.54
CA GLU A 180 4.71 1.32 10.59
C GLU A 180 5.76 2.00 11.50
N GLY A 181 6.86 1.29 11.75
CA GLY A 181 7.94 1.71 12.65
C GLY A 181 8.68 2.98 12.25
N HIS A 182 8.63 3.39 10.99
CA HIS A 182 9.36 4.56 10.45
C HIS A 182 9.12 5.88 11.20
N SER A 183 8.00 6.01 11.89
CA SER A 183 7.65 7.21 12.65
C SER A 183 7.83 7.08 14.17
N ALA A 184 8.37 5.95 14.64
CA ALA A 184 8.44 5.65 16.08
C ALA A 184 9.20 6.68 16.91
N LEU A 185 10.13 7.45 16.32
CA LEU A 185 10.85 8.52 17.00
C LEU A 185 9.93 9.67 17.48
N LEU A 186 8.68 9.77 16.96
CA LEU A 186 7.69 10.70 17.53
C LEU A 186 7.44 10.42 19.02
N SER A 187 7.48 9.16 19.43
CA SER A 187 7.27 8.77 20.84
C SER A 187 8.38 9.26 21.76
N LEU A 188 9.62 9.37 21.26
CA LEU A 188 10.72 9.95 22.03
C LEU A 188 10.57 11.48 22.19
N GLU A 189 10.10 12.18 21.14
CA GLU A 189 9.79 13.60 21.26
C GLU A 189 8.63 13.84 22.24
N LEU A 190 7.59 13.00 22.18
CA LEU A 190 6.50 13.05 23.15
C LEU A 190 6.98 12.75 24.58
N LEU A 191 7.92 11.83 24.79
CA LEU A 191 8.55 11.59 26.10
C LEU A 191 9.25 12.86 26.60
N ARG A 192 10.04 13.51 25.76
CA ARG A 192 10.72 14.76 26.08
C ARG A 192 9.72 15.86 26.51
N GLU A 193 8.61 16.02 25.78
CA GLU A 193 7.60 17.02 26.05
C GLU A 193 6.76 16.72 27.30
N ASN A 194 6.59 15.44 27.64
CA ASN A 194 5.79 14.99 28.78
C ASN A 194 6.64 14.59 29.98
N GLN A 195 7.81 15.21 30.18
CA GLN A 195 8.67 15.00 31.34
C GLN A 195 9.05 13.52 31.57
N LEU A 196 9.23 12.79 30.49
CA LEU A 196 9.58 11.36 30.45
C LEU A 196 8.50 10.43 31.05
N ASP A 197 7.25 10.88 31.16
CA ASP A 197 6.12 10.03 31.57
C ASP A 197 5.72 9.07 30.44
N ALA A 198 6.31 7.89 30.45
CA ALA A 198 6.06 6.85 29.45
C ALA A 198 4.60 6.35 29.46
N GLN A 199 3.95 6.32 30.63
CA GLN A 199 2.56 5.88 30.70
C GLN A 199 1.61 6.87 30.01
N ARG A 200 1.89 8.16 30.17
CA ARG A 200 1.16 9.21 29.48
C ARG A 200 1.37 9.12 27.97
N VAL A 201 2.63 9.03 27.51
CA VAL A 201 2.97 8.90 26.08
C VAL A 201 2.33 7.66 25.47
N LYS A 202 2.39 6.52 26.16
CA LYS A 202 1.80 5.27 25.71
C LYS A 202 0.31 5.43 25.39
N ARG A 203 -0.46 6.10 26.27
CA ARG A 203 -1.89 6.40 26.04
C ARG A 203 -2.16 7.34 24.86
N MET A 204 -1.16 8.08 24.42
CA MET A 204 -1.27 8.98 23.25
C MET A 204 -0.97 8.28 21.94
N CYS A 205 -0.25 7.15 21.94
CA CYS A 205 0.29 6.51 20.75
C CYS A 205 -0.50 5.27 20.33
N ILE A 206 -0.64 5.11 19.02
CA ILE A 206 -1.23 3.97 18.33
C ILE A 206 -0.21 3.47 17.33
N PHE A 207 -0.05 2.17 17.21
CA PHE A 207 0.88 1.56 16.28
C PHE A 207 0.19 0.54 15.37
N THR A 208 0.26 0.75 14.06
CA THR A 208 -0.16 -0.22 13.06
C THR A 208 1.07 -0.82 12.38
N THR A 209 1.23 -2.13 12.50
CA THR A 209 2.31 -2.88 11.85
C THR A 209 1.83 -3.60 10.60
N HIS A 210 2.64 -3.52 9.53
CA HIS A 210 2.39 -4.11 8.23
C HIS A 210 3.46 -5.16 7.86
N THR A 211 4.49 -5.32 8.67
CA THR A 211 5.68 -6.09 8.34
C THR A 211 5.67 -7.43 9.06
N PRO A 212 5.46 -8.57 8.33
CA PRO A 212 5.35 -9.88 8.94
C PRO A 212 6.71 -10.56 9.19
N VAL A 213 7.82 -9.87 8.92
CA VAL A 213 9.18 -10.45 9.00
C VAL A 213 10.08 -9.53 9.79
N GLU A 214 10.63 -10.04 10.89
CA GLU A 214 11.52 -9.27 11.78
C GLU A 214 12.77 -8.71 11.07
N ALA A 215 13.28 -9.42 10.06
CA ALA A 215 14.44 -8.98 9.29
C ALA A 215 14.20 -7.68 8.49
N ALA A 216 12.93 -7.30 8.29
CA ALA A 216 12.56 -6.07 7.58
C ALA A 216 12.28 -4.89 8.52
N PHE A 217 12.43 -5.04 9.84
CA PHE A 217 12.33 -3.93 10.80
C PHE A 217 13.56 -3.03 10.71
N ASP A 218 13.35 -1.71 10.73
CA ASP A 218 14.46 -0.77 10.82
C ASP A 218 15.16 -0.89 12.17
N LYS A 219 16.46 -1.21 12.13
CA LYS A 219 17.31 -1.40 13.31
C LYS A 219 18.62 -0.63 13.14
N PHE A 220 18.92 0.22 14.10
CA PHE A 220 20.09 1.10 14.09
C PHE A 220 21.05 0.78 15.22
N ASP A 221 22.36 0.80 14.93
CA ASP A 221 23.39 0.68 15.95
C ASP A 221 23.33 1.85 16.94
N HIS A 222 23.50 1.59 18.23
CA HIS A 222 23.39 2.62 19.27
C HIS A 222 24.46 3.71 19.16
N ASN A 223 25.66 3.42 18.62
CA ASN A 223 26.67 4.45 18.43
C ASN A 223 26.23 5.40 17.29
N MET A 224 25.64 4.85 16.22
CA MET A 224 25.03 5.65 15.16
C MET A 224 23.90 6.52 15.71
N VAL A 225 22.98 5.94 16.50
CA VAL A 225 21.86 6.67 17.13
C VAL A 225 22.38 7.80 18.01
N ASN A 226 23.35 7.53 18.88
CA ASN A 226 23.93 8.53 19.76
C ASN A 226 24.60 9.68 19.00
N ARG A 227 25.27 9.39 17.89
CA ARG A 227 25.92 10.38 17.05
C ARG A 227 24.91 11.24 16.28
N ILE A 228 23.85 10.63 15.74
CA ILE A 228 22.91 11.30 14.83
C ILE A 228 21.78 11.98 15.58
N LEU A 229 21.15 11.30 16.55
CA LEU A 229 20.01 11.80 17.33
C LEU A 229 20.44 12.68 18.51
N GLY A 230 21.68 12.49 19.00
CA GLY A 230 22.20 13.24 20.16
C GLY A 230 21.44 12.95 21.47
N ASP A 231 21.26 13.98 22.28
CA ASP A 231 20.67 13.90 23.63
C ASP A 231 19.17 14.30 23.65
N LEU A 232 18.38 13.81 22.69
CA LEU A 232 16.93 14.07 22.63
C LEU A 232 16.22 13.62 23.91
N VAL A 233 16.55 12.41 24.37
CA VAL A 233 16.14 11.79 25.64
C VAL A 233 17.32 11.01 26.24
N PRO A 234 17.30 10.66 27.55
CA PRO A 234 18.32 9.81 28.14
C PRO A 234 18.53 8.51 27.36
N LYS A 235 19.80 8.16 27.10
CA LYS A 235 20.19 6.99 26.27
C LYS A 235 19.68 5.67 26.85
N ASP A 236 19.55 5.56 28.16
CA ASP A 236 19.02 4.38 28.83
C ASP A 236 17.54 4.15 28.48
N LEU A 237 16.75 5.21 28.29
CA LEU A 237 15.36 5.10 27.86
C LEU A 237 15.25 4.61 26.41
N ILE A 238 16.17 5.04 25.52
CA ILE A 238 16.22 4.54 24.15
C ILE A 238 16.48 3.02 24.15
N ARG A 239 17.44 2.56 24.98
CA ARG A 239 17.74 1.14 25.14
C ARG A 239 16.58 0.36 25.78
N GLN A 240 15.96 0.94 26.80
CA GLN A 240 14.83 0.33 27.52
C GLN A 240 13.63 0.08 26.60
N TYR A 241 13.26 1.06 25.77
CA TYR A 241 12.07 0.96 24.92
C TYR A 241 12.36 0.47 23.50
N GLY A 242 13.53 0.75 22.96
CA GLY A 242 13.91 0.40 21.59
C GLY A 242 14.75 -0.87 21.44
N GLY A 243 15.26 -1.41 22.57
CA GLY A 243 16.12 -2.61 22.58
C GLY A 243 17.55 -2.33 23.05
N ALA A 244 18.12 -3.29 23.77
CA ALA A 244 19.43 -3.14 24.42
C ALA A 244 20.60 -3.13 23.42
N ASP A 245 20.56 -4.00 22.40
CA ASP A 245 21.66 -4.20 21.43
C ASP A 245 21.63 -3.18 20.29
N ARG A 246 20.43 -2.91 19.77
CA ARG A 246 20.16 -1.95 18.68
C ARG A 246 18.85 -1.25 18.91
N LEU A 247 18.74 -0.01 18.46
CA LEU A 247 17.44 0.65 18.38
C LEU A 247 16.60 -0.02 17.28
N ASN A 248 15.60 -0.77 17.68
CA ASN A 248 14.59 -1.37 16.80
C ASN A 248 13.34 -0.48 16.84
N MET A 249 13.00 0.11 15.70
CA MET A 249 11.90 1.07 15.58
C MET A 249 10.54 0.43 15.88
N THR A 250 10.36 -0.83 15.48
CA THR A 250 9.14 -1.58 15.80
C THR A 250 9.01 -1.83 17.30
N MET A 251 10.09 -2.21 17.98
CA MET A 251 10.08 -2.39 19.44
C MET A 251 9.80 -1.08 20.17
N LEU A 252 10.37 0.02 19.70
CA LEU A 252 10.09 1.35 20.25
C LEU A 252 8.60 1.70 20.13
N ALA A 253 8.01 1.48 18.96
CA ALA A 253 6.59 1.71 18.73
C ALA A 253 5.70 0.80 19.58
N LEU A 254 6.02 -0.49 19.68
CA LEU A 254 5.29 -1.45 20.52
C LEU A 254 5.31 -1.05 22.01
N ASN A 255 6.48 -0.68 22.53
CA ASN A 255 6.64 -0.35 23.96
C ASN A 255 5.96 0.97 24.35
N LEU A 256 5.83 1.92 23.41
CA LEU A 256 5.28 3.25 23.68
C LEU A 256 3.91 3.47 23.03
N SER A 257 3.18 2.40 22.66
CA SER A 257 1.79 2.47 22.22
C SER A 257 0.85 1.71 23.14
N ASP A 258 -0.35 2.25 23.33
CA ASP A 258 -1.42 1.61 24.09
C ASP A 258 -2.27 0.70 23.20
N TYR A 259 -2.52 1.12 21.97
CA TYR A 259 -3.23 0.35 20.97
C TYR A 259 -2.28 -0.08 19.85
N ILE A 260 -2.22 -1.39 19.62
CA ILE A 260 -1.37 -2.00 18.58
C ILE A 260 -2.25 -2.88 17.71
N ASN A 261 -2.15 -2.73 16.39
CA ASN A 261 -2.89 -3.60 15.47
C ASN A 261 -2.08 -4.05 14.26
N GLY A 262 -2.41 -5.23 13.79
CA GLY A 262 -2.09 -5.74 12.46
C GLY A 262 -3.21 -5.44 11.46
N VAL A 263 -2.98 -5.77 10.19
CA VAL A 263 -3.74 -5.29 9.03
C VAL A 263 -4.58 -6.36 8.33
N SER A 264 -4.66 -7.54 8.90
CA SER A 264 -5.59 -8.62 8.57
C SER A 264 -5.78 -9.53 9.79
N LYS A 265 -6.84 -10.35 9.80
CA LYS A 265 -7.04 -11.34 10.87
C LYS A 265 -5.87 -12.34 10.90
N ARG A 266 -5.48 -12.85 9.71
CA ARG A 266 -4.34 -13.78 9.59
C ARG A 266 -3.05 -13.18 10.14
N TYR A 267 -2.76 -11.92 9.84
CA TYR A 267 -1.60 -11.25 10.38
C TYR A 267 -1.72 -11.01 11.89
N GLY A 268 -2.92 -10.71 12.41
CA GLY A 268 -3.19 -10.62 13.84
C GLY A 268 -2.86 -11.93 14.59
N GLU A 269 -3.24 -13.09 14.03
CA GLU A 269 -2.87 -14.41 14.56
C GLU A 269 -1.35 -14.63 14.53
N TYR A 270 -0.73 -14.38 13.38
CA TYR A 270 0.72 -14.55 13.20
C TYR A 270 1.54 -13.61 14.09
N SER A 271 1.08 -12.38 14.29
CA SER A 271 1.76 -11.37 15.10
C SER A 271 1.87 -11.75 16.58
N THR A 272 1.03 -12.65 17.07
CA THR A 272 1.14 -13.19 18.44
C THR A 272 2.46 -13.95 18.65
N SER A 273 2.94 -14.64 17.63
CA SER A 273 4.24 -15.31 17.65
C SER A 273 5.41 -14.36 17.37
N LEU A 274 5.18 -13.34 16.52
CA LEU A 274 6.18 -12.34 16.15
C LEU A 274 6.47 -11.34 17.30
N PHE A 275 5.45 -11.03 18.11
CA PHE A 275 5.52 -10.07 19.22
C PHE A 275 5.03 -10.70 20.52
N PRO A 276 5.78 -11.66 21.11
CA PRO A 276 5.38 -12.33 22.34
C PRO A 276 5.24 -11.32 23.48
N GLY A 277 4.11 -11.40 24.20
CA GLY A 277 3.80 -10.50 25.32
C GLY A 277 3.03 -9.22 24.95
N TYR A 278 2.82 -8.96 23.66
CA TYR A 278 1.99 -7.84 23.21
C TYR A 278 0.61 -8.32 22.74
N LYS A 279 -0.42 -7.53 23.06
CA LYS A 279 -1.76 -7.72 22.51
C LYS A 279 -1.85 -6.98 21.18
N VAL A 280 -1.82 -7.71 20.08
CA VAL A 280 -1.99 -7.14 18.75
C VAL A 280 -3.42 -7.38 18.29
N HIS A 281 -4.17 -6.29 18.09
CA HIS A 281 -5.51 -6.32 17.53
C HIS A 281 -5.45 -6.52 16.02
N ALA A 282 -6.59 -6.81 15.39
CA ALA A 282 -6.69 -6.89 13.94
C ALA A 282 -7.71 -5.88 13.41
N ILE A 283 -7.24 -4.93 12.60
CA ILE A 283 -8.11 -4.08 11.78
C ILE A 283 -7.76 -4.37 10.33
N THR A 284 -8.56 -5.24 9.71
CA THR A 284 -8.34 -5.63 8.31
C THR A 284 -8.37 -4.40 7.41
N ASN A 285 -7.38 -4.26 6.53
CA ASN A 285 -7.27 -3.18 5.57
C ASN A 285 -8.51 -3.09 4.68
N GLY A 286 -8.66 -1.95 4.05
CA GLY A 286 -9.63 -1.67 3.01
C GLY A 286 -9.07 -0.62 2.06
N VAL A 287 -9.71 -0.45 0.92
CA VAL A 287 -9.35 0.51 -0.12
C VAL A 287 -10.42 1.58 -0.29
N HIS A 288 -10.05 2.77 -0.75
CA HIS A 288 -11.02 3.85 -0.94
C HIS A 288 -11.89 3.59 -2.17
N SER A 289 -13.13 3.20 -1.95
CA SER A 289 -14.05 2.69 -2.98
C SER A 289 -14.16 3.64 -4.18
N PHE A 290 -14.40 4.93 -3.95
CA PHE A 290 -14.53 5.90 -5.03
C PHE A 290 -13.23 6.05 -5.86
N THR A 291 -12.06 6.01 -5.22
CA THR A 291 -10.77 6.13 -5.90
C THR A 291 -10.46 4.94 -6.81
N TRP A 292 -10.83 3.73 -6.38
CA TRP A 292 -10.44 2.48 -7.04
C TRP A 292 -11.50 1.90 -7.97
N THR A 293 -12.72 2.40 -7.96
CA THR A 293 -13.75 2.09 -8.94
C THR A 293 -13.51 2.92 -10.21
N CYS A 294 -13.42 2.29 -11.38
CA CYS A 294 -13.25 2.99 -12.65
C CYS A 294 -14.55 3.70 -13.08
N GLU A 295 -14.44 4.63 -14.04
CA GLU A 295 -15.57 5.48 -14.45
C GLU A 295 -16.76 4.66 -15.01
N HIS A 296 -16.50 3.54 -15.68
CA HIS A 296 -17.56 2.66 -16.21
C HIS A 296 -18.39 2.06 -15.08
N PHE A 297 -17.74 1.53 -14.04
CA PHE A 297 -18.43 1.01 -12.85
C PHE A 297 -19.01 2.11 -11.96
N LYS A 298 -18.38 3.29 -11.85
CA LYS A 298 -19.00 4.42 -11.13
C LYS A 298 -20.33 4.81 -11.72
N ARG A 299 -20.42 5.01 -13.07
CA ARG A 299 -21.68 5.30 -13.75
C ARG A 299 -22.74 4.24 -13.49
N LEU A 300 -22.33 2.97 -13.48
CA LEU A 300 -23.20 1.86 -13.21
C LEU A 300 -23.75 1.91 -11.76
N TYR A 301 -22.86 2.09 -10.79
CA TYR A 301 -23.23 2.18 -9.38
C TYR A 301 -24.04 3.44 -9.07
N ASP A 302 -23.72 4.59 -9.65
CA ASP A 302 -24.48 5.83 -9.47
C ASP A 302 -25.94 5.65 -9.94
N ARG A 303 -26.15 4.88 -11.00
CA ARG A 303 -27.48 4.60 -11.56
C ARG A 303 -28.29 3.64 -10.71
N TYR A 304 -27.69 2.54 -10.24
CA TYR A 304 -28.40 1.45 -9.56
C TYR A 304 -28.28 1.48 -8.04
N LEU A 305 -27.21 2.04 -7.51
CA LEU A 305 -26.86 2.01 -6.09
C LEU A 305 -26.52 3.44 -5.58
N PRO A 306 -27.43 4.41 -5.76
CA PRO A 306 -27.12 5.80 -5.41
C PRO A 306 -26.67 5.90 -3.95
N GLY A 307 -25.58 6.65 -3.71
CA GLY A 307 -24.93 6.79 -2.41
C GLY A 307 -23.83 5.75 -2.10
N TRP A 308 -23.54 4.84 -3.01
CA TRP A 308 -22.50 3.80 -2.83
C TRP A 308 -21.11 4.36 -2.49
N ALA A 309 -20.75 5.50 -3.06
CA ALA A 309 -19.48 6.15 -2.80
C ALA A 309 -19.34 6.64 -1.35
N ASP A 310 -20.47 6.98 -0.76
CA ASP A 310 -20.59 7.47 0.62
C ASP A 310 -20.71 6.36 1.63
N GLU A 311 -21.42 5.31 1.25
CA GLU A 311 -21.67 4.10 2.03
C GLU A 311 -21.39 2.87 1.17
N PRO A 312 -20.11 2.46 1.07
CA PRO A 312 -19.73 1.33 0.21
C PRO A 312 -20.41 -0.01 0.57
N SER A 313 -20.97 -0.14 1.75
CA SER A 313 -21.78 -1.31 2.13
C SER A 313 -23.01 -1.48 1.23
N LEU A 314 -23.48 -0.42 0.55
CA LEU A 314 -24.57 -0.51 -0.43
C LEU A 314 -24.21 -1.38 -1.65
N LEU A 315 -22.92 -1.63 -1.92
CA LEU A 315 -22.48 -2.56 -2.95
C LEU A 315 -22.97 -4.01 -2.71
N THR A 316 -23.37 -4.36 -1.48
CA THR A 316 -24.04 -5.65 -1.20
C THR A 316 -25.29 -5.86 -2.05
N ARG A 317 -25.88 -4.79 -2.58
CA ARG A 317 -27.11 -4.81 -3.39
C ARG A 317 -26.82 -4.93 -4.89
N VAL A 318 -25.59 -5.19 -5.30
CA VAL A 318 -25.17 -5.23 -6.71
C VAL A 318 -26.01 -6.18 -7.58
N GLY A 319 -26.57 -7.23 -7.00
CA GLY A 319 -27.44 -8.19 -7.70
C GLY A 319 -28.71 -7.59 -8.35
N ILE A 320 -29.01 -6.29 -8.10
CA ILE A 320 -30.09 -5.60 -8.83
C ILE A 320 -29.64 -5.10 -10.21
N ILE A 321 -28.33 -5.08 -10.47
CA ILE A 321 -27.75 -4.64 -11.74
C ILE A 321 -27.80 -5.82 -12.72
N PRO A 322 -28.36 -5.65 -13.93
CA PRO A 322 -28.37 -6.72 -14.92
C PRO A 322 -26.96 -7.18 -15.31
N ASP A 323 -26.72 -8.48 -15.41
CA ASP A 323 -25.44 -9.10 -15.76
C ASP A 323 -24.82 -8.48 -17.02
N LYS A 324 -25.66 -8.25 -18.04
CA LYS A 324 -25.23 -7.62 -19.27
C LYS A 324 -24.60 -6.25 -19.08
N GLU A 325 -25.09 -5.45 -18.14
CA GLU A 325 -24.54 -4.11 -17.87
C GLU A 325 -23.21 -4.19 -17.08
N ILE A 326 -23.08 -5.19 -16.20
CA ILE A 326 -21.81 -5.48 -15.51
C ILE A 326 -20.73 -5.92 -16.48
N LEU A 327 -21.06 -6.87 -17.36
CA LEU A 327 -20.15 -7.36 -18.42
C LEU A 327 -19.76 -6.23 -19.39
N GLU A 328 -20.70 -5.36 -19.75
CA GLU A 328 -20.41 -4.22 -20.62
C GLU A 328 -19.51 -3.19 -19.97
N ALA A 329 -19.74 -2.83 -18.69
CA ALA A 329 -18.86 -1.91 -17.95
C ALA A 329 -17.43 -2.47 -17.83
N HIS A 330 -17.31 -3.79 -17.62
CA HIS A 330 -16.00 -4.44 -17.59
C HIS A 330 -15.33 -4.48 -18.97
N ARG A 331 -16.09 -4.75 -20.05
CA ARG A 331 -15.58 -4.71 -21.43
C ARG A 331 -14.99 -3.34 -21.75
N GLU A 332 -15.70 -2.25 -21.41
CA GLU A 332 -15.22 -0.87 -21.61
C GLU A 332 -13.93 -0.62 -20.80
N ALA A 333 -13.87 -1.04 -19.54
CA ALA A 333 -12.68 -0.90 -18.70
C ALA A 333 -11.47 -1.69 -19.26
N LYS A 334 -11.73 -2.88 -19.81
CA LYS A 334 -10.70 -3.70 -20.47
C LYS A 334 -10.19 -3.03 -21.75
N GLU A 335 -11.06 -2.44 -22.56
CA GLU A 335 -10.66 -1.69 -23.76
C GLU A 335 -9.78 -0.49 -23.43
N ASP A 336 -10.07 0.24 -22.35
CA ASP A 336 -9.22 1.34 -21.85
C ASP A 336 -7.81 0.83 -21.48
N LEU A 337 -7.74 -0.27 -20.73
CA LEU A 337 -6.46 -0.90 -20.38
C LEU A 337 -5.69 -1.35 -21.64
N LEU A 338 -6.33 -2.06 -22.56
CA LEU A 338 -5.66 -2.58 -23.76
C LEU A 338 -5.23 -1.44 -24.71
N THR A 339 -5.94 -0.33 -24.72
CA THR A 339 -5.52 0.90 -25.41
C THR A 339 -4.25 1.48 -24.79
N CYS A 340 -4.18 1.53 -23.46
CA CYS A 340 -2.97 1.94 -22.75
C CYS A 340 -1.79 0.99 -23.06
N VAL A 341 -2.01 -0.33 -23.00
CA VAL A 341 -1.00 -1.35 -23.36
C VAL A 341 -0.46 -1.10 -24.77
N ARG A 342 -1.33 -0.93 -25.76
CA ARG A 342 -0.92 -0.65 -27.14
C ARG A 342 -0.11 0.65 -27.25
N THR A 343 -0.51 1.68 -26.53
CA THR A 343 0.17 2.98 -26.54
C THR A 343 1.57 2.88 -25.93
N MET A 344 1.73 2.12 -24.85
CA MET A 344 3.00 1.99 -24.15
C MET A 344 3.97 1.02 -24.82
N THR A 345 3.45 -0.06 -25.45
CA THR A 345 4.28 -1.19 -25.90
C THR A 345 4.22 -1.44 -27.42
N GLY A 346 3.26 -0.87 -28.12
CA GLY A 346 2.96 -1.18 -29.53
C GLY A 346 2.27 -2.54 -29.72
N ILE A 347 2.05 -3.32 -28.68
CA ILE A 347 1.46 -4.67 -28.77
C ILE A 347 -0.07 -4.57 -28.73
N GLN A 348 -0.71 -5.14 -29.75
CA GLN A 348 -2.17 -5.24 -29.83
C GLN A 348 -2.64 -6.52 -29.13
N MET A 349 -3.40 -6.39 -28.03
CA MET A 349 -4.10 -7.47 -27.34
C MET A 349 -5.55 -7.57 -27.79
N ASP A 350 -6.17 -8.75 -27.66
CA ASP A 350 -7.56 -9.01 -28.05
C ASP A 350 -8.47 -8.88 -26.82
N PRO A 351 -9.50 -8.01 -26.84
CA PRO A 351 -10.41 -7.84 -25.68
C PRO A 351 -11.25 -9.09 -25.37
N ARG A 352 -11.38 -10.04 -26.32
CA ARG A 352 -12.14 -11.28 -26.13
C ARG A 352 -11.33 -12.39 -25.45
N VAL A 353 -10.02 -12.24 -25.37
CA VAL A 353 -9.12 -13.24 -24.77
C VAL A 353 -8.97 -12.98 -23.29
N LEU A 354 -9.06 -14.06 -22.47
CA LEU A 354 -8.86 -14.00 -21.02
C LEU A 354 -7.54 -13.30 -20.69
N THR A 355 -7.61 -12.24 -19.92
CA THR A 355 -6.46 -11.40 -19.55
C THR A 355 -6.17 -11.51 -18.07
N ILE A 356 -4.99 -12.03 -17.73
CA ILE A 356 -4.50 -12.11 -16.35
C ILE A 356 -3.59 -10.91 -16.08
N GLY A 357 -3.83 -10.21 -14.96
CA GLY A 357 -2.98 -9.13 -14.47
C GLY A 357 -2.16 -9.53 -13.26
N PHE A 358 -0.88 -9.18 -13.28
CA PHE A 358 0.01 -9.27 -12.12
C PHE A 358 0.79 -7.97 -11.99
N ALA A 359 0.48 -7.15 -10.99
CA ALA A 359 1.18 -5.89 -10.78
C ALA A 359 1.48 -5.66 -9.29
N ARG A 360 2.75 -5.85 -8.95
CA ARG A 360 3.25 -5.75 -7.57
C ARG A 360 4.74 -5.40 -7.58
N ARG A 361 5.25 -4.90 -6.44
CA ARG A 361 6.70 -4.78 -6.26
C ARG A 361 7.37 -6.13 -6.56
N ALA A 362 8.31 -6.15 -7.50
CA ALA A 362 9.08 -7.35 -7.81
C ALA A 362 10.04 -7.63 -6.65
N THR A 363 9.79 -8.71 -5.92
CA THR A 363 10.60 -9.20 -4.79
C THR A 363 10.32 -10.68 -4.62
N GLY A 364 11.28 -11.42 -4.04
CA GLY A 364 11.25 -12.89 -4.00
C GLY A 364 9.95 -13.49 -3.47
N TYR A 365 9.44 -13.01 -2.35
CA TYR A 365 8.26 -13.61 -1.72
C TYR A 365 6.94 -13.36 -2.47
N LYS A 366 6.88 -12.38 -3.38
CA LYS A 366 5.70 -12.12 -4.23
C LYS A 366 5.55 -13.12 -5.38
N ARG A 367 6.62 -13.80 -5.74
CA ARG A 367 6.70 -14.91 -6.71
C ARG A 367 5.95 -14.66 -8.03
N PRO A 368 6.19 -13.55 -8.75
CA PRO A 368 5.51 -13.31 -10.04
C PRO A 368 5.84 -14.38 -11.09
N ASN A 369 6.90 -15.13 -10.89
CA ASN A 369 7.35 -16.21 -11.77
C ASN A 369 6.69 -17.57 -11.48
N LEU A 370 5.80 -17.71 -10.49
CA LEU A 370 5.11 -18.98 -10.20
C LEU A 370 4.30 -19.47 -11.42
N ILE A 371 3.69 -18.54 -12.19
CA ILE A 371 2.94 -18.90 -13.41
C ILE A 371 3.80 -19.53 -14.51
N PHE A 372 5.12 -19.41 -14.43
CA PHE A 372 6.07 -20.00 -15.37
C PHE A 372 6.73 -21.29 -14.82
N SER A 373 6.28 -21.81 -13.69
CA SER A 373 6.87 -23.02 -13.09
C SER A 373 6.66 -24.31 -13.93
N ASP A 374 5.79 -24.27 -14.94
CA ASP A 374 5.57 -25.34 -15.94
C ASP A 374 5.16 -24.70 -17.28
N VAL A 375 6.17 -24.29 -18.03
CA VAL A 375 6.00 -23.56 -19.30
C VAL A 375 5.24 -24.39 -20.34
N ASP A 376 5.50 -25.71 -20.43
CA ASP A 376 4.82 -26.58 -21.39
C ASP A 376 3.33 -26.73 -21.08
N ARG A 377 2.99 -26.79 -19.81
CA ARG A 377 1.60 -26.84 -19.39
C ARG A 377 0.89 -25.52 -19.66
N LEU A 378 1.56 -24.39 -19.41
CA LEU A 378 1.04 -23.07 -19.72
C LEU A 378 0.79 -22.89 -21.23
N LYS A 379 1.72 -23.35 -22.09
CA LYS A 379 1.54 -23.39 -23.56
C LYS A 379 0.30 -24.18 -23.97
N LYS A 380 0.12 -25.38 -23.41
CA LYS A 380 -1.06 -26.22 -23.71
C LYS A 380 -2.37 -25.53 -23.36
N ILE A 381 -2.43 -24.85 -22.20
CA ILE A 381 -3.61 -24.08 -21.76
C ILE A 381 -3.89 -22.94 -22.73
N ALA A 382 -2.86 -22.16 -23.06
CA ALA A 382 -2.98 -21.02 -23.95
C ALA A 382 -3.42 -21.42 -25.38
N ARG A 383 -2.87 -22.52 -25.92
CA ARG A 383 -3.29 -23.05 -27.23
C ARG A 383 -4.72 -23.57 -27.24
N ARG A 384 -5.20 -24.11 -26.13
CA ARG A 384 -6.55 -24.62 -26.00
C ARG A 384 -7.60 -23.53 -25.87
N TRP A 385 -7.33 -22.53 -25.02
CA TRP A 385 -8.33 -21.56 -24.59
C TRP A 385 -8.09 -20.16 -25.12
N GLY A 386 -6.85 -19.79 -25.39
CA GLY A 386 -6.41 -18.41 -25.51
C GLY A 386 -6.13 -17.80 -24.13
N LEU A 387 -4.98 -17.12 -24.01
CA LEU A 387 -4.54 -16.46 -22.79
C LEU A 387 -3.64 -15.29 -23.12
N GLN A 388 -3.77 -14.20 -22.38
CA GLN A 388 -2.81 -13.09 -22.41
C GLN A 388 -2.54 -12.57 -20.99
N ILE A 389 -1.33 -12.05 -20.77
CA ILE A 389 -0.87 -11.69 -19.44
C ILE A 389 -0.24 -10.30 -19.45
N ILE A 390 -0.60 -9.48 -18.47
CA ILE A 390 -0.05 -8.14 -18.28
C ILE A 390 0.69 -8.11 -16.91
N PHE A 391 2.00 -7.90 -16.98
CA PHE A 391 2.84 -7.68 -15.81
C PHE A 391 3.13 -6.20 -15.62
N ALA A 392 3.30 -5.78 -14.37
CA ALA A 392 3.87 -4.48 -14.01
C ALA A 392 4.49 -4.53 -12.62
N GLY A 393 5.33 -3.57 -12.31
CA GLY A 393 5.89 -3.43 -10.96
C GLY A 393 7.36 -3.03 -10.98
N LYS A 394 7.80 -2.43 -9.88
CA LYS A 394 9.18 -1.97 -9.69
C LYS A 394 9.90 -2.89 -8.70
N SER A 395 11.19 -3.14 -8.91
CA SER A 395 12.06 -3.71 -7.88
C SER A 395 12.74 -2.58 -7.10
N HIS A 396 12.96 -2.77 -5.80
CA HIS A 396 13.75 -1.80 -5.03
C HIS A 396 15.16 -1.66 -5.64
N PRO A 397 15.76 -0.46 -5.71
CA PRO A 397 17.07 -0.25 -6.33
C PRO A 397 18.19 -1.18 -5.82
N LYS A 398 18.10 -1.60 -4.55
CA LYS A 398 19.05 -2.52 -3.90
C LYS A 398 18.59 -3.99 -3.88
N ASP A 399 17.42 -4.31 -4.46
CA ASP A 399 16.89 -5.69 -4.50
C ASP A 399 17.30 -6.39 -5.81
N GLU A 400 18.51 -6.93 -5.82
CA GLU A 400 19.03 -7.66 -6.98
C GLU A 400 18.18 -8.90 -7.32
N THR A 401 17.61 -9.57 -6.31
CA THR A 401 16.69 -10.70 -6.52
C THR A 401 15.45 -10.26 -7.28
N GLY A 402 14.85 -9.14 -6.90
CA GLY A 402 13.69 -8.58 -7.59
C GLY A 402 14.01 -8.17 -9.03
N LYS A 403 15.19 -7.57 -9.29
CA LYS A 403 15.65 -7.24 -10.64
C LYS A 403 15.86 -8.50 -11.50
N LEU A 404 16.43 -9.57 -10.93
CA LEU A 404 16.58 -10.85 -11.61
C LEU A 404 15.23 -11.48 -11.97
N ILE A 405 14.23 -11.38 -11.09
CA ILE A 405 12.87 -11.85 -11.37
C ILE A 405 12.26 -11.11 -12.57
N ILE A 406 12.43 -9.80 -12.67
CA ILE A 406 11.98 -9.04 -13.85
C ILE A 406 12.63 -9.58 -15.12
N LYS A 407 13.95 -9.78 -15.12
CA LYS A 407 14.68 -10.38 -16.27
C LYS A 407 14.14 -11.76 -16.63
N GLN A 408 13.87 -12.61 -15.64
CA GLN A 408 13.29 -13.94 -15.88
C GLN A 408 11.91 -13.86 -16.53
N ILE A 409 11.07 -12.90 -16.14
CA ILE A 409 9.77 -12.68 -16.78
C ILE A 409 9.97 -12.34 -18.27
N PHE A 410 10.89 -11.42 -18.61
CA PHE A 410 11.19 -11.09 -20.00
C PHE A 410 11.71 -12.29 -20.81
N GLN A 411 12.54 -13.15 -20.21
CA GLN A 411 13.00 -14.39 -20.85
C GLN A 411 11.84 -15.34 -21.16
N ASN A 412 10.92 -15.54 -20.19
CA ASN A 412 9.71 -16.35 -20.41
C ASN A 412 8.77 -15.73 -21.44
N MET A 413 8.65 -14.40 -21.46
CA MET A 413 7.85 -13.70 -22.49
C MET A 413 8.41 -13.96 -23.90
N GLU A 414 9.72 -13.93 -24.06
CA GLU A 414 10.36 -14.23 -25.36
C GLU A 414 10.19 -15.70 -25.76
N GLU A 415 10.33 -16.64 -24.81
CA GLU A 415 10.12 -18.08 -25.05
C GLU A 415 8.66 -18.40 -25.45
N LEU A 416 7.70 -17.67 -24.88
CA LEU A 416 6.27 -17.95 -25.03
C LEU A 416 5.57 -17.04 -26.07
N LYS A 417 6.29 -16.18 -26.79
CA LYS A 417 5.72 -15.12 -27.64
C LYS A 417 4.79 -15.61 -28.73
N ASP A 418 5.01 -16.83 -29.23
CA ASP A 418 4.19 -17.43 -30.29
C ASP A 418 2.90 -18.08 -29.76
N ASP A 419 2.83 -18.34 -28.43
CA ASP A 419 1.72 -19.01 -27.79
C ASP A 419 0.86 -18.06 -26.93
N ILE A 420 1.50 -17.07 -26.27
CA ILE A 420 0.84 -16.19 -25.31
C ILE A 420 1.29 -14.74 -25.55
N LYS A 421 0.33 -13.86 -25.77
CA LYS A 421 0.64 -12.43 -25.76
C LYS A 421 0.89 -11.95 -24.33
N MET A 422 2.10 -11.47 -24.08
CA MET A 422 2.49 -10.95 -22.78
C MET A 422 3.15 -9.60 -22.90
N VAL A 423 2.92 -8.72 -21.92
CA VAL A 423 3.58 -7.42 -21.81
C VAL A 423 4.04 -7.18 -20.38
N TYR A 424 5.12 -6.44 -20.23
CA TYR A 424 5.53 -5.86 -18.96
C TYR A 424 5.44 -4.33 -19.06
N LEU A 425 4.54 -3.72 -18.31
CA LEU A 425 4.34 -2.27 -18.31
C LEU A 425 5.33 -1.61 -17.32
N GLU A 426 6.18 -0.75 -17.84
CA GLU A 426 7.17 -0.04 -17.02
C GLU A 426 6.52 1.07 -16.17
N ASN A 427 7.20 1.47 -15.14
CA ASN A 427 6.86 2.61 -14.28
C ASN A 427 5.47 2.53 -13.66
N TYR A 428 5.12 1.37 -13.09
CA TYR A 428 3.84 1.15 -12.41
C TYR A 428 3.57 2.23 -11.34
N ASP A 429 2.53 3.02 -11.54
CA ASP A 429 2.08 4.12 -10.70
C ASP A 429 0.58 4.04 -10.38
N LEU A 430 0.01 5.08 -9.75
CA LEU A 430 -1.42 5.12 -9.41
C LEU A 430 -2.32 5.09 -10.65
N ALA A 431 -1.96 5.79 -11.73
CA ALA A 431 -2.78 5.86 -12.93
C ALA A 431 -2.84 4.50 -13.62
N LEU A 432 -1.67 3.88 -13.83
CA LEU A 432 -1.58 2.54 -14.41
C LEU A 432 -2.22 1.49 -13.51
N SER A 433 -2.09 1.63 -12.19
CA SER A 433 -2.73 0.74 -11.21
C SER A 433 -4.26 0.74 -11.34
N LYS A 434 -4.88 1.91 -11.51
CA LYS A 434 -6.34 2.03 -11.70
C LYS A 434 -6.80 1.30 -12.97
N LEU A 435 -6.09 1.47 -14.08
CA LEU A 435 -6.40 0.77 -15.33
C LEU A 435 -6.25 -0.75 -15.19
N MET A 436 -5.17 -1.22 -14.57
CA MET A 436 -4.93 -2.66 -14.42
C MET A 436 -5.95 -3.35 -13.52
N VAL A 437 -6.27 -2.77 -12.34
CA VAL A 437 -7.22 -3.39 -11.40
C VAL A 437 -8.67 -3.34 -11.88
N SER A 438 -8.97 -2.60 -12.95
CA SER A 438 -10.31 -2.54 -13.55
C SER A 438 -10.42 -3.27 -14.88
N GLY A 439 -9.32 -3.37 -15.63
CA GLY A 439 -9.38 -3.82 -17.03
C GLY A 439 -8.86 -5.24 -17.28
N VAL A 440 -8.26 -5.93 -16.31
CA VAL A 440 -7.96 -7.36 -16.45
C VAL A 440 -9.15 -8.20 -16.02
N ASP A 441 -9.25 -9.44 -16.49
CA ASP A 441 -10.35 -10.35 -16.12
C ASP A 441 -10.04 -11.05 -14.79
N VAL A 442 -8.78 -11.42 -14.59
CA VAL A 442 -8.28 -12.12 -13.40
C VAL A 442 -7.10 -11.37 -12.80
N TRP A 443 -7.17 -11.14 -11.50
CA TRP A 443 -6.08 -10.57 -10.71
C TRP A 443 -5.31 -11.67 -10.00
N LEU A 444 -4.08 -11.93 -10.46
CA LEU A 444 -3.22 -12.99 -9.93
C LEU A 444 -2.36 -12.48 -8.77
N ASN A 445 -2.35 -13.21 -7.65
CA ASN A 445 -1.46 -13.00 -6.53
C ASN A 445 -0.85 -14.32 -6.06
N THR A 446 0.48 -14.36 -5.96
CA THR A 446 1.20 -15.58 -5.62
C THR A 446 2.18 -15.39 -4.45
N PRO A 447 1.79 -14.72 -3.35
CA PRO A 447 2.70 -14.50 -2.22
C PRO A 447 3.12 -15.83 -1.58
N GLN A 448 4.28 -15.83 -0.93
CA GLN A 448 4.72 -16.95 -0.10
C GLN A 448 4.14 -16.77 1.31
N PRO A 449 3.22 -17.65 1.77
CA PRO A 449 2.72 -17.58 3.14
C PRO A 449 3.82 -17.81 4.18
N PRO A 450 3.80 -17.13 5.33
CA PRO A 450 2.85 -16.09 5.78
C PRO A 450 3.31 -14.65 5.53
N MET A 451 4.06 -14.40 4.45
CA MET A 451 4.77 -13.13 4.23
C MET A 451 3.89 -11.99 3.68
N GLU A 452 2.62 -12.23 3.38
CA GLU A 452 1.67 -11.18 2.99
C GLU A 452 0.83 -10.77 4.21
N ALA A 453 1.17 -9.64 4.83
CA ALA A 453 0.45 -9.16 6.00
C ALA A 453 -1.03 -8.83 5.71
N SER A 454 -1.31 -8.29 4.54
CA SER A 454 -2.66 -8.02 4.06
C SER A 454 -2.74 -8.16 2.54
N GLY A 455 -2.04 -7.31 1.79
CA GLY A 455 -2.34 -7.03 0.39
C GLY A 455 -3.59 -6.14 0.27
N THR A 456 -3.66 -5.33 -0.78
CA THR A 456 -4.84 -4.47 -1.08
C THR A 456 -5.20 -4.46 -2.56
N SER A 457 -4.35 -4.98 -3.44
CA SER A 457 -4.57 -4.93 -4.88
C SER A 457 -5.80 -5.73 -5.32
N GLY A 458 -6.01 -6.91 -4.74
CA GLY A 458 -7.21 -7.71 -4.99
C GLY A 458 -8.50 -7.07 -4.48
N MET A 459 -8.43 -6.28 -3.40
CA MET A 459 -9.57 -5.49 -2.93
C MET A 459 -9.97 -4.42 -3.95
N LYS A 460 -8.98 -3.77 -4.60
CA LYS A 460 -9.19 -2.77 -5.67
C LYS A 460 -9.81 -3.42 -6.90
N ALA A 461 -9.30 -4.59 -7.27
CA ALA A 461 -9.82 -5.40 -8.37
C ALA A 461 -11.31 -5.74 -8.16
N ALA A 462 -11.68 -6.17 -6.95
CA ALA A 462 -13.06 -6.51 -6.59
C ALA A 462 -14.05 -5.34 -6.77
N HIS A 463 -13.63 -4.07 -6.60
CA HIS A 463 -14.48 -2.90 -6.84
C HIS A 463 -14.91 -2.74 -8.30
N ASN A 464 -14.25 -3.43 -9.22
CA ASN A 464 -14.49 -3.40 -10.66
C ASN A 464 -14.91 -4.78 -11.21
N GLY A 465 -15.36 -5.68 -10.35
CA GLY A 465 -15.79 -7.02 -10.74
C GLY A 465 -14.66 -7.95 -11.22
N VAL A 466 -13.40 -7.54 -11.14
CA VAL A 466 -12.25 -8.37 -11.49
C VAL A 466 -12.07 -9.48 -10.47
N LEU A 467 -11.93 -10.72 -10.95
CA LEU A 467 -11.90 -11.90 -10.09
C LEU A 467 -10.49 -12.17 -9.54
N ASN A 468 -10.40 -12.48 -8.26
CA ASN A 468 -9.14 -12.79 -7.62
C ASN A 468 -8.76 -14.27 -7.81
N PHE A 469 -7.51 -14.51 -8.21
CA PHE A 469 -6.87 -15.82 -8.22
C PHE A 469 -5.59 -15.73 -7.41
N SER A 470 -5.60 -16.24 -6.19
CA SER A 470 -4.55 -15.92 -5.23
C SER A 470 -4.23 -17.06 -4.28
N VAL A 471 -2.95 -17.17 -3.93
CA VAL A 471 -2.54 -17.95 -2.76
C VAL A 471 -3.23 -17.39 -1.52
N LEU A 472 -3.68 -18.28 -0.64
CA LEU A 472 -4.37 -17.94 0.61
C LEU A 472 -3.39 -17.34 1.63
N ASP A 473 -3.28 -16.02 1.64
CA ASP A 473 -2.51 -15.25 2.62
C ASP A 473 -3.10 -13.85 2.79
N GLY A 474 -2.79 -13.18 3.89
CA GLY A 474 -3.27 -11.85 4.20
C GLY A 474 -4.81 -11.73 4.17
N TRP A 475 -5.32 -10.73 3.46
CA TRP A 475 -6.76 -10.45 3.38
C TRP A 475 -7.56 -11.54 2.65
N TRP A 476 -6.90 -12.28 1.73
CA TRP A 476 -7.59 -13.26 0.91
C TRP A 476 -8.11 -14.45 1.71
N VAL A 477 -7.49 -14.76 2.85
CA VAL A 477 -8.03 -15.75 3.81
C VAL A 477 -9.40 -15.33 4.37
N GLU A 478 -9.67 -14.03 4.43
CA GLU A 478 -10.96 -13.49 4.91
C GLU A 478 -11.98 -13.29 3.79
N GLY A 479 -11.51 -13.05 2.55
CA GLY A 479 -12.39 -12.72 1.42
C GLY A 479 -12.70 -13.89 0.49
N TRP A 480 -11.95 -14.97 0.57
CA TRP A 480 -12.08 -16.11 -0.32
C TRP A 480 -13.31 -16.96 -0.02
N ILE A 481 -14.09 -17.19 -1.06
CA ILE A 481 -15.12 -18.21 -1.15
C ILE A 481 -14.97 -18.83 -2.55
N GLU A 482 -14.52 -20.10 -2.60
CA GLU A 482 -14.18 -20.77 -3.85
C GLU A 482 -15.35 -20.76 -4.82
N ASP A 483 -15.10 -20.47 -6.09
CA ASP A 483 -16.08 -20.36 -7.18
C ASP A 483 -17.19 -19.31 -6.96
N VAL A 484 -17.06 -18.47 -5.93
CA VAL A 484 -18.02 -17.40 -5.62
C VAL A 484 -17.37 -16.03 -5.70
N THR A 485 -16.27 -15.79 -4.93
CA THR A 485 -15.56 -14.50 -4.92
C THR A 485 -14.25 -14.53 -5.72
N GLY A 486 -13.85 -15.70 -6.19
CA GLY A 486 -12.62 -15.99 -6.89
C GLY A 486 -12.09 -17.37 -6.53
N TRP A 487 -10.79 -17.57 -6.70
CA TRP A 487 -10.16 -18.88 -6.55
C TRP A 487 -8.92 -18.81 -5.67
N SER A 488 -8.75 -19.85 -4.85
CA SER A 488 -7.51 -20.08 -4.10
C SER A 488 -6.40 -20.68 -4.98
N ILE A 489 -5.17 -20.59 -4.53
CA ILE A 489 -4.02 -21.33 -5.06
C ILE A 489 -3.36 -22.06 -3.89
N GLY A 490 -3.32 -23.39 -3.98
CA GLY A 490 -2.69 -24.26 -2.98
C GLY A 490 -3.50 -24.45 -1.70
N PRO A 491 -2.89 -25.08 -0.69
CA PRO A 491 -3.56 -25.51 0.53
C PRO A 491 -3.89 -24.33 1.45
N HIS A 492 -4.87 -24.53 2.33
CA HIS A 492 -5.23 -23.55 3.34
C HIS A 492 -4.05 -23.28 4.30
N PRO A 493 -3.84 -22.04 4.78
CA PRO A 493 -2.69 -21.71 5.64
C PRO A 493 -2.69 -22.39 7.02
N HIS A 494 -3.84 -22.94 7.48
CA HIS A 494 -3.90 -23.75 8.70
C HIS A 494 -3.54 -25.24 8.47
N GLU A 495 -3.39 -25.67 7.23
CA GLU A 495 -2.89 -27.00 6.93
C GLU A 495 -1.39 -27.05 7.18
N ASN A 496 -0.99 -28.02 8.01
CA ASN A 496 0.43 -28.24 8.31
C ASN A 496 1.09 -29.03 7.18
N VAL A 497 1.41 -28.33 6.09
CA VAL A 497 2.03 -28.90 4.89
C VAL A 497 3.49 -28.47 4.84
N ASP A 498 4.38 -29.41 4.52
CA ASP A 498 5.81 -29.13 4.29
C ASP A 498 5.98 -28.04 3.21
N PRO A 499 6.97 -27.13 3.33
CA PRO A 499 7.15 -26.03 2.37
C PRO A 499 7.37 -26.48 0.92
N ASP A 500 8.03 -27.61 0.67
CA ASP A 500 8.25 -28.12 -0.69
C ASP A 500 6.99 -28.77 -1.24
N GLU A 501 6.28 -29.52 -0.43
CA GLU A 501 4.96 -30.08 -0.77
C GLU A 501 3.96 -28.97 -1.05
N ARG A 502 3.92 -27.91 -0.23
CA ARG A 502 3.09 -26.73 -0.47
C ARG A 502 3.38 -26.09 -1.83
N ARG A 503 4.65 -25.93 -2.20
CA ARG A 503 5.03 -25.37 -3.52
C ARG A 503 4.53 -26.24 -4.68
N LEU A 504 4.60 -27.55 -4.52
CA LEU A 504 4.09 -28.48 -5.52
C LEU A 504 2.56 -28.37 -5.64
N GLN A 505 1.86 -28.35 -4.53
CA GLN A 505 0.40 -28.21 -4.50
C GLN A 505 -0.05 -26.86 -5.08
N GLU A 506 0.63 -25.76 -4.76
CA GLU A 506 0.36 -24.44 -5.35
C GLU A 506 0.54 -24.44 -6.88
N LYS A 507 1.61 -25.06 -7.37
CA LYS A 507 1.85 -25.22 -8.81
C LYS A 507 0.74 -26.03 -9.48
N GLU A 508 0.43 -27.19 -8.95
CA GLU A 508 -0.59 -28.09 -9.50
C GLU A 508 -1.98 -27.42 -9.50
N ASP A 509 -2.36 -26.77 -8.40
CA ASP A 509 -3.63 -26.11 -8.24
C ASP A 509 -3.79 -24.91 -9.19
N LEU A 510 -2.72 -24.11 -9.35
CA LEU A 510 -2.70 -22.98 -10.28
C LEU A 510 -3.07 -23.41 -11.71
N TYR A 511 -2.38 -24.44 -12.25
CA TYR A 511 -2.61 -24.87 -13.61
C TYR A 511 -3.91 -25.67 -13.77
N ASN A 512 -4.29 -26.48 -12.79
CA ASN A 512 -5.55 -27.22 -12.79
C ASN A 512 -6.74 -26.25 -12.82
N LYS A 513 -6.77 -25.27 -11.92
CA LYS A 513 -7.85 -24.28 -11.88
C LYS A 513 -7.89 -23.43 -13.14
N LEU A 514 -6.74 -22.98 -13.63
CA LEU A 514 -6.69 -22.21 -14.86
C LEU A 514 -7.27 -23.00 -16.05
N ASN A 515 -6.88 -24.28 -16.22
CA ASN A 515 -7.29 -25.10 -17.37
C ASN A 515 -8.73 -25.65 -17.28
N TYR A 516 -9.17 -26.04 -16.08
CA TYR A 516 -10.42 -26.81 -15.93
C TYR A 516 -11.55 -26.00 -15.28
N ILE A 517 -11.26 -24.85 -14.69
CA ILE A 517 -12.25 -24.04 -13.98
C ILE A 517 -12.30 -22.62 -14.58
N ILE A 518 -11.22 -21.85 -14.51
CA ILE A 518 -11.21 -20.42 -14.86
C ILE A 518 -11.47 -20.21 -16.36
N CYS A 519 -10.65 -20.82 -17.24
CA CYS A 519 -10.85 -20.69 -18.67
C CYS A 519 -12.23 -21.19 -19.13
N PRO A 520 -12.71 -22.39 -18.77
CA PRO A 520 -14.05 -22.83 -19.11
C PRO A 520 -15.16 -21.90 -18.58
N THR A 521 -15.01 -21.32 -17.40
CA THR A 521 -16.01 -20.40 -16.85
C THR A 521 -16.05 -19.10 -17.67
N TYR A 522 -14.89 -18.59 -18.07
CA TYR A 522 -14.80 -17.36 -18.87
C TYR A 522 -15.37 -17.55 -20.28
N TYR A 523 -15.02 -18.66 -20.97
CA TYR A 523 -15.36 -18.85 -22.39
C TYR A 523 -16.72 -19.50 -22.62
N ASP A 524 -17.12 -20.44 -21.76
CA ASP A 524 -18.28 -21.30 -21.99
C ASP A 524 -19.46 -21.01 -21.04
N ARG A 525 -19.21 -20.30 -19.91
CA ARG A 525 -20.23 -20.09 -18.86
C ARG A 525 -20.31 -18.61 -18.45
N VAL A 526 -20.65 -17.74 -19.42
CA VAL A 526 -20.64 -16.28 -19.25
C VAL A 526 -21.57 -15.81 -18.10
N ASP A 527 -22.71 -16.47 -17.91
CA ASP A 527 -23.64 -16.12 -16.81
C ASP A 527 -22.97 -16.41 -15.45
N ALA A 528 -22.33 -17.57 -15.30
CA ALA A 528 -21.57 -17.89 -14.07
C ALA A 528 -20.41 -16.92 -13.82
N TRP A 529 -19.77 -16.43 -14.89
CA TRP A 529 -18.74 -15.40 -14.78
C TRP A 529 -19.32 -14.09 -14.26
N ALA A 530 -20.46 -13.65 -14.78
CA ALA A 530 -21.17 -12.45 -14.34
C ALA A 530 -21.63 -12.56 -12.88
N ASP A 531 -22.16 -13.70 -12.48
CA ASP A 531 -22.52 -13.99 -11.08
C ASP A 531 -21.31 -13.85 -10.14
N MET A 532 -20.16 -14.39 -10.53
CA MET A 532 -18.92 -14.25 -9.75
C MET A 532 -18.46 -12.79 -9.66
N MET A 533 -18.56 -12.02 -10.75
CA MET A 533 -18.26 -10.58 -10.74
C MET A 533 -19.17 -9.83 -9.77
N GLN A 534 -20.47 -10.11 -9.78
CA GLN A 534 -21.43 -9.54 -8.83
C GLN A 534 -21.09 -9.94 -7.39
N ASN A 535 -20.76 -11.20 -7.14
CA ASN A 535 -20.36 -11.67 -5.82
C ASN A 535 -19.05 -11.03 -5.35
N SER A 536 -18.06 -10.86 -6.23
CA SER A 536 -16.83 -10.14 -5.93
C SER A 536 -17.11 -8.69 -5.50
N ILE A 537 -17.96 -7.98 -6.23
CA ILE A 537 -18.40 -6.63 -5.86
C ILE A 537 -19.22 -6.67 -4.55
N GLY A 538 -20.25 -7.49 -4.50
CA GLY A 538 -21.24 -7.51 -3.41
C GLY A 538 -20.67 -7.96 -2.07
N ILE A 539 -19.77 -8.92 -2.07
CA ILE A 539 -19.19 -9.50 -0.86
C ILE A 539 -17.86 -8.81 -0.51
N LEU A 540 -16.98 -8.66 -1.48
CA LEU A 540 -15.62 -8.17 -1.20
C LEU A 540 -15.56 -6.64 -1.18
N ALA A 541 -16.00 -5.94 -2.23
CA ALA A 541 -15.89 -4.49 -2.28
C ALA A 541 -16.74 -3.79 -1.22
N SER A 542 -17.92 -4.35 -0.89
CA SER A 542 -18.78 -3.83 0.17
C SER A 542 -18.15 -3.90 1.56
N TYR A 543 -17.26 -4.87 1.81
CA TYR A 543 -16.61 -5.08 3.11
C TYR A 543 -15.16 -4.56 3.17
N PHE A 544 -14.33 -4.85 2.15
CA PHE A 544 -12.90 -4.49 2.15
C PHE A 544 -12.69 -3.05 1.65
N ASN A 545 -13.45 -2.11 2.20
CA ASN A 545 -13.34 -0.69 1.92
C ASN A 545 -12.73 0.10 3.10
N SER A 546 -12.11 1.23 2.80
CA SER A 546 -11.42 2.04 3.80
C SER A 546 -12.35 2.89 4.67
N HIS A 547 -13.63 3.08 4.28
CA HIS A 547 -14.63 3.67 5.19
C HIS A 547 -14.90 2.75 6.38
N ARG A 548 -15.12 1.44 6.14
CA ARG A 548 -15.25 0.44 7.21
C ARG A 548 -13.99 0.39 8.07
N MET A 549 -12.80 0.35 7.43
CA MET A 549 -11.52 0.36 8.13
C MET A 549 -11.38 1.60 9.03
N MET A 550 -11.66 2.80 8.52
CA MET A 550 -11.56 4.06 9.27
C MET A 550 -12.55 4.09 10.44
N ARG A 551 -13.80 3.63 10.25
CA ARG A 551 -14.79 3.51 11.35
C ARG A 551 -14.25 2.63 12.47
N ARG A 552 -13.59 1.51 12.15
CA ARG A 552 -12.95 0.63 13.14
C ARG A 552 -11.81 1.34 13.87
N TYR A 553 -10.95 2.09 13.17
CA TYR A 553 -9.93 2.90 13.84
C TYR A 553 -10.54 3.93 14.80
N VAL A 554 -11.61 4.60 14.37
CA VAL A 554 -12.29 5.58 15.23
C VAL A 554 -12.84 4.92 16.49
N THR A 555 -13.54 3.80 16.40
CA THR A 555 -14.17 3.13 17.55
C THR A 555 -13.18 2.38 18.42
N ASP A 556 -12.19 1.73 17.86
CA ASP A 556 -11.33 0.79 18.58
C ASP A 556 -10.03 1.45 19.08
N ALA A 557 -9.54 2.50 18.37
CA ALA A 557 -8.21 3.06 18.64
C ALA A 557 -8.22 4.57 18.96
N TYR A 558 -9.10 5.37 18.34
CA TYR A 558 -9.05 6.83 18.49
C TYR A 558 -9.93 7.35 19.64
N LEU A 559 -11.02 6.68 20.00
CA LEU A 559 -11.84 7.02 21.14
C LEU A 559 -11.25 6.47 22.43
#